data_190be8673b263b6c8367ccaf7ee072e5
#
_entry.id   190be8673b263b6c8367ccaf7ee072e5
#
_cell.length_a   1.000
_cell.length_b   1.000
_cell.length_c   1.000
_cell.angle_alpha   90.00
_cell.angle_beta   90.00
_cell.angle_gamma   90.00
#
_symmetry.space_group_name_H-M   'P 1'
#
loop_
_entity.id
_entity.type
_entity.pdbx_description
1 polymer ?
#
loop_
_entity_poly.entity_id
_entity_poly.type
_entity_poly.pdbx_seq_one_letter_code
_entity_poly.pdbx_strand_id
1 'polypeptide(L)'
;MFVEGTPDKSIDRKLYSRLFPKYNIIPLEGCATVIQSTKAYNKLPMLHYKTIKGIVDRDRRTEGEINSLLQDKIYVPSVAEIENLFLIPQVIELVARKQSVENVDVLLEQKKEKTIEFLKLHLEEQALLFTKKRCQNTINKVCNQS
;
A
#
# COMPACT_ATOMS: atom_id res chain seq x y z
N MET A 1 -1.39 4.21 14.70
CA MET A 1 -0.80 4.04 13.36
C MET A 1 -1.73 4.68 12.37
N PHE A 2 -1.21 5.50 11.48
CA PHE A 2 -1.98 6.15 10.43
C PHE A 2 -1.99 5.30 9.15
N VAL A 3 -3.13 5.21 8.49
CA VAL A 3 -3.32 4.43 7.25
C VAL A 3 -4.18 5.23 6.26
N GLU A 4 -4.17 4.84 5.00
CA GLU A 4 -5.05 5.45 3.99
C GLU A 4 -6.51 5.05 4.21
N GLY A 5 -7.43 5.76 3.56
CA GLY A 5 -8.86 5.48 3.57
C GLY A 5 -9.67 6.30 4.57
N THR A 6 -10.98 6.07 4.54
CA THR A 6 -11.96 6.78 5.38
C THR A 6 -12.38 5.94 6.60
N PRO A 7 -12.84 6.55 7.70
CA PRO A 7 -13.21 5.82 8.92
C PRO A 7 -14.23 4.70 8.72
N ASP A 8 -15.19 4.89 7.84
CA ASP A 8 -16.35 4.00 7.73
C ASP A 8 -16.22 2.92 6.66
N LYS A 9 -15.44 3.17 5.60
CA LYS A 9 -15.40 2.30 4.41
C LYS A 9 -14.04 1.67 4.12
N SER A 10 -12.99 2.04 4.85
CA SER A 10 -11.64 1.58 4.55
C SER A 10 -11.43 0.09 4.85
N ILE A 11 -11.00 -0.66 3.84
CA ILE A 11 -10.47 -2.01 3.97
C ILE A 11 -9.21 -2.01 4.81
N ASP A 12 -8.35 -1.01 4.62
CA ASP A 12 -7.09 -0.80 5.35
C ASP A 12 -7.29 -0.80 6.85
N ARG A 13 -8.24 0.00 7.34
CA ARG A 13 -8.55 0.04 8.77
C ARG A 13 -8.94 -1.34 9.30
N LYS A 14 -9.82 -2.06 8.58
CA LYS A 14 -10.29 -3.39 9.00
C LYS A 14 -9.17 -4.41 9.02
N LEU A 15 -8.35 -4.42 7.97
CA LEU A 15 -7.26 -5.38 7.83
C LEU A 15 -6.13 -5.07 8.83
N TYR A 16 -5.64 -3.84 8.87
CA TYR A 16 -4.55 -3.47 9.77
C TYR A 16 -4.91 -3.55 11.25
N SER A 17 -6.18 -3.31 11.62
CA SER A 17 -6.63 -3.55 13.01
C SER A 17 -6.53 -5.01 13.42
N ARG A 18 -6.71 -5.94 12.48
CA ARG A 18 -6.55 -7.39 12.73
C ARG A 18 -5.10 -7.82 12.71
N LEU A 19 -4.29 -7.30 11.79
CA LEU A 19 -2.87 -7.63 11.67
C LEU A 19 -2.04 -7.03 12.82
N PHE A 20 -2.42 -5.85 13.29
CA PHE A 20 -1.69 -5.11 14.32
C PHE A 20 -2.58 -4.75 15.52
N PRO A 21 -3.07 -5.73 16.29
CA PRO A 21 -4.05 -5.51 17.38
C PRO A 21 -3.52 -4.62 18.51
N LYS A 22 -2.21 -4.45 18.62
CA LYS A 22 -1.56 -3.57 19.60
C LYS A 22 -1.56 -2.09 19.19
N TYR A 23 -1.97 -1.78 17.95
CA TYR A 23 -1.98 -0.42 17.43
C TYR A 23 -3.41 0.10 17.29
N ASN A 24 -3.62 1.36 17.66
CA ASN A 24 -4.82 2.08 17.25
C ASN A 24 -4.65 2.51 15.79
N ILE A 25 -5.51 2.01 14.90
CA ILE A 25 -5.46 2.29 13.46
C ILE A 25 -6.38 3.46 13.15
N ILE A 26 -5.81 4.53 12.64
CA ILE A 26 -6.50 5.79 12.34
C ILE A 26 -6.38 6.05 10.83
N PRO A 27 -7.46 5.94 10.07
CA PRO A 27 -7.47 6.28 8.65
C PRO A 27 -7.45 7.79 8.44
N LEU A 28 -6.64 8.25 7.48
CA LEU A 28 -6.44 9.66 7.14
C LEU A 28 -6.55 9.85 5.62
N GLU A 29 -7.73 9.62 5.09
CA GLU A 29 -8.10 9.80 3.68
C GLU A 29 -7.04 9.33 2.65
N GLY A 30 -6.07 10.15 2.30
CA GLY A 30 -5.10 9.85 1.25
C GLY A 30 -3.65 9.82 1.73
N CYS A 31 -2.76 9.27 0.89
CA CYS A 31 -1.36 9.03 1.22
C CYS A 31 -0.60 10.30 1.66
N ALA A 32 -0.89 11.46 1.06
CA ALA A 32 -0.24 12.72 1.42
C ALA A 32 -0.54 13.10 2.88
N THR A 33 -1.79 12.95 3.32
CA THR A 33 -2.22 13.23 4.69
C THR A 33 -1.54 12.26 5.68
N VAL A 34 -1.48 10.97 5.34
CA VAL A 34 -0.77 9.97 6.17
C VAL A 34 0.70 10.33 6.33
N ILE A 35 1.38 10.68 5.23
CA ILE A 35 2.80 11.03 5.24
C ILE A 35 3.05 12.30 6.08
N GLN A 36 2.31 13.37 5.80
CA GLN A 36 2.47 14.65 6.49
C GLN A 36 2.18 14.52 7.99
N SER A 37 1.07 13.87 8.34
CA SER A 37 0.70 13.68 9.74
C SER A 37 1.71 12.82 10.48
N THR A 38 2.21 11.71 9.90
CA THR A 38 3.21 10.86 10.52
C THR A 38 4.50 11.65 10.81
N LYS A 39 4.98 12.42 9.82
CA LYS A 39 6.16 13.27 9.97
C LYS A 39 5.97 14.35 11.03
N ALA A 40 4.83 15.06 10.98
CA ALA A 40 4.53 16.15 11.91
C ALA A 40 4.49 15.64 13.36
N TYR A 41 3.77 14.56 13.62
CA TYR A 41 3.71 13.99 14.97
C TYR A 41 5.09 13.52 15.47
N ASN A 42 5.86 12.83 14.64
CA ASN A 42 7.17 12.33 15.05
C ASN A 42 8.22 13.44 15.25
N LYS A 43 8.02 14.64 14.68
CA LYS A 43 8.85 15.82 14.92
C LYS A 43 8.55 16.54 16.25
N LEU A 44 7.46 16.20 16.92
CA LEU A 44 7.00 16.85 18.15
C LEU A 44 6.97 15.88 19.34
N PRO A 45 8.10 15.20 19.68
CA PRO A 45 8.13 14.21 20.74
C PRO A 45 7.81 14.81 22.13
N MET A 46 7.94 16.12 22.27
CA MET A 46 7.61 16.83 23.50
C MET A 46 6.09 16.85 23.81
N LEU A 47 5.24 16.69 22.80
CA LEU A 47 3.79 16.68 22.96
C LEU A 47 3.23 15.28 23.26
N HIS A 48 3.98 14.24 22.98
CA HIS A 48 3.56 12.86 23.20
C HIS A 48 4.77 11.92 23.31
N TYR A 49 4.63 10.89 24.12
CA TYR A 49 5.71 9.88 24.31
C TYR A 49 5.61 8.69 23.34
N LYS A 50 4.82 8.77 22.26
CA LYS A 50 4.54 7.67 21.36
C LYS A 50 5.14 7.92 19.98
N THR A 51 5.84 6.94 19.44
CA THR A 51 6.22 6.95 18.04
C THR A 51 5.01 6.59 17.18
N ILE A 52 4.66 7.48 16.27
CA ILE A 52 3.59 7.25 15.30
C ILE A 52 4.19 6.56 14.07
N LYS A 53 3.47 5.59 13.54
CA LYS A 53 3.81 4.89 12.30
C LYS A 53 2.76 5.19 11.25
N GLY A 54 3.18 5.34 10.00
CA GLY A 54 2.29 5.43 8.84
C GLY A 54 2.39 4.19 7.97
N ILE A 55 1.32 3.83 7.29
CA ILE A 55 1.33 2.87 6.18
C ILE A 55 0.64 3.54 5.01
N VAL A 56 1.29 3.50 3.85
CA VAL A 56 0.75 4.03 2.59
C VAL A 56 0.93 3.00 1.48
N ASP A 57 0.06 3.03 0.49
CA ASP A 57 0.15 2.16 -0.67
C ASP A 57 1.46 2.37 -1.44
N ARG A 58 1.94 1.28 -2.06
CA ARG A 58 3.15 1.35 -2.88
C ARG A 58 2.94 2.21 -4.12
N ASP A 59 1.76 2.16 -4.70
CA ASP A 59 1.47 2.84 -5.97
C ASP A 59 2.56 2.51 -7.02
N ARG A 60 3.18 3.57 -7.56
CA ARG A 60 4.31 3.49 -8.50
C ARG A 60 5.58 4.12 -7.92
N ARG A 61 5.81 3.96 -6.61
CA ARG A 61 7.00 4.49 -5.91
C ARG A 61 8.25 3.70 -6.29
N THR A 62 9.35 4.41 -6.38
CA THR A 62 10.69 3.80 -6.53
C THR A 62 11.19 3.30 -5.18
N GLU A 63 12.17 2.39 -5.19
CA GLU A 63 12.83 1.92 -3.97
C GLU A 63 13.47 3.07 -3.17
N GLY A 64 14.03 4.07 -3.85
CA GLY A 64 14.59 5.25 -3.18
C GLY A 64 13.53 6.07 -2.44
N GLU A 65 12.33 6.22 -3.03
CA GLU A 65 11.20 6.89 -2.37
C GLU A 65 10.68 6.08 -1.17
N ILE A 66 10.62 4.75 -1.29
CA ILE A 66 10.22 3.85 -0.21
C ILE A 66 11.22 3.91 0.95
N ASN A 67 12.51 3.84 0.66
CA ASN A 67 13.56 3.93 1.68
C ASN A 67 13.55 5.28 2.41
N SER A 68 13.26 6.38 1.69
CA SER A 68 13.10 7.70 2.31
C SER A 68 11.90 7.74 3.28
N LEU A 69 10.77 7.17 2.88
CA LEU A 69 9.58 7.08 3.73
C LEU A 69 9.83 6.23 4.99
N LEU A 70 10.58 5.15 4.85
CA LEU A 70 10.91 4.26 5.97
C LEU A 70 11.71 4.98 7.08
N GLN A 71 12.58 5.91 6.72
CA GLN A 71 13.31 6.75 7.68
C GLN A 71 12.36 7.57 8.55
N ASP A 72 11.25 8.01 7.99
CA ASP A 72 10.19 8.75 8.69
C ASP A 72 9.16 7.85 9.41
N LYS A 73 9.43 6.55 9.54
CA LYS A 73 8.52 5.53 10.12
C LYS A 73 7.23 5.34 9.31
N ILE A 74 7.32 5.55 7.99
CA ILE A 74 6.23 5.31 7.05
C ILE A 74 6.57 4.07 6.24
N TYR A 75 5.74 3.06 6.36
CA TYR A 75 5.91 1.75 5.76
C TYR A 75 5.12 1.65 4.47
N VAL A 76 5.69 0.96 3.49
CA VAL A 76 5.09 0.73 2.19
C VAL A 76 5.05 -0.78 1.96
N PRO A 77 3.88 -1.40 1.73
CA PRO A 77 3.77 -2.82 1.41
C PRO A 77 4.55 -3.18 0.13
N SER A 78 4.88 -4.47 -0.01
CA SER A 78 5.53 -4.98 -1.22
C SER A 78 4.59 -5.04 -2.43
N VAL A 79 3.28 -4.99 -2.20
CA VAL A 79 2.22 -4.97 -3.24
C VAL A 79 1.82 -3.53 -3.56
N ALA A 80 1.22 -3.31 -4.73
CA ALA A 80 0.84 -1.97 -5.18
C ALA A 80 -0.24 -1.33 -4.29
N GLU A 81 -1.27 -2.07 -3.99
CA GLU A 81 -2.41 -1.70 -3.16
C GLU A 81 -2.71 -2.83 -2.17
N ILE A 82 -3.36 -2.52 -1.06
CA ILE A 82 -3.63 -3.49 0.00
C ILE A 82 -4.47 -4.67 -0.48
N GLU A 83 -5.38 -4.46 -1.41
CA GLU A 83 -6.20 -5.50 -2.00
C GLU A 83 -5.36 -6.57 -2.71
N ASN A 84 -4.21 -6.19 -3.24
CA ASN A 84 -3.31 -7.10 -3.92
C ASN A 84 -2.63 -8.11 -2.96
N LEU A 85 -2.71 -7.90 -1.64
CA LEU A 85 -2.29 -8.90 -0.66
C LEU A 85 -3.09 -10.20 -0.79
N PHE A 86 -4.38 -10.10 -1.18
CA PHE A 86 -5.23 -11.27 -1.38
C PHE A 86 -4.93 -12.05 -2.66
N LEU A 87 -4.09 -11.48 -3.54
CA LEU A 87 -3.63 -12.13 -4.78
C LEU A 87 -2.28 -12.83 -4.62
N ILE A 88 -1.65 -12.72 -3.46
CA ILE A 88 -0.40 -13.43 -3.15
C ILE A 88 -0.68 -14.94 -3.16
N PRO A 89 0.10 -15.76 -3.91
CA PRO A 89 -0.14 -17.20 -4.04
C PRO A 89 -0.32 -17.92 -2.70
N GLN A 90 0.49 -17.60 -1.71
CA GLN A 90 0.43 -18.18 -0.38
C GLN A 90 -0.88 -17.88 0.36
N VAL A 91 -1.46 -16.69 0.13
CA VAL A 91 -2.74 -16.30 0.71
C VAL A 91 -3.88 -17.03 0.02
N ILE A 92 -3.85 -17.12 -1.32
CA ILE A 92 -4.83 -17.87 -2.10
C ILE A 92 -4.82 -19.35 -1.68
N GLU A 93 -3.64 -19.96 -1.58
CA GLU A 93 -3.46 -21.34 -1.16
C GLU A 93 -4.03 -21.59 0.25
N LEU A 94 -3.72 -20.71 1.21
CA LEU A 94 -4.23 -20.81 2.57
C LEU A 94 -5.77 -20.75 2.62
N VAL A 95 -6.37 -19.84 1.87
CA VAL A 95 -7.82 -19.69 1.80
C VAL A 95 -8.46 -20.89 1.11
N ALA A 96 -7.89 -21.34 -0.01
CA ALA A 96 -8.38 -22.49 -0.76
C ALA A 96 -8.37 -23.77 0.09
N ARG A 97 -7.28 -24.02 0.82
CA ARG A 97 -7.17 -25.14 1.76
C ARG A 97 -8.23 -25.08 2.87
N LYS A 98 -8.48 -23.89 3.44
CA LYS A 98 -9.52 -23.71 4.47
C LYS A 98 -10.93 -23.93 3.95
N GLN A 99 -11.16 -23.71 2.66
CA GLN A 99 -12.45 -23.92 2.00
C GLN A 99 -12.56 -25.30 1.34
N SER A 100 -11.58 -26.19 1.58
CA SER A 100 -11.52 -27.53 0.99
C SER A 100 -11.60 -27.53 -0.54
N VAL A 101 -10.98 -26.52 -1.17
CA VAL A 101 -10.88 -26.44 -2.63
C VAL A 101 -9.88 -27.48 -3.10
N GLU A 102 -10.29 -28.35 -3.99
CA GLU A 102 -9.43 -29.31 -4.68
C GLU A 102 -8.62 -28.62 -5.78
N ASN A 103 -7.45 -29.15 -6.11
CA ASN A 103 -6.61 -28.69 -7.22
C ASN A 103 -6.18 -27.20 -7.14
N VAL A 104 -5.69 -26.78 -5.98
CA VAL A 104 -5.24 -25.40 -5.72
C VAL A 104 -4.17 -24.95 -6.73
N ASP A 105 -3.27 -25.83 -7.14
CA ASP A 105 -2.22 -25.54 -8.13
C ASP A 105 -2.80 -25.15 -9.49
N VAL A 106 -3.85 -25.86 -9.93
CA VAL A 106 -4.56 -25.52 -11.18
C VAL A 106 -5.22 -24.14 -11.06
N LEU A 107 -5.83 -23.86 -9.91
CA LEU A 107 -6.44 -22.54 -9.64
C LEU A 107 -5.39 -21.42 -9.71
N LEU A 108 -4.23 -21.61 -9.11
CA LEU A 108 -3.14 -20.63 -9.10
C LEU A 108 -2.61 -20.37 -10.53
N GLU A 109 -2.41 -21.44 -11.32
CA GLU A 109 -1.94 -21.27 -12.70
C GLU A 109 -2.96 -20.57 -13.59
N GLN A 110 -4.24 -20.92 -13.49
CA GLN A 110 -5.32 -20.22 -14.18
C GLN A 110 -5.39 -18.72 -13.80
N LYS A 111 -5.20 -18.38 -12.53
CA LYS A 111 -5.17 -16.99 -12.06
C LYS A 111 -3.98 -16.24 -12.63
N LYS A 112 -2.82 -16.85 -12.65
CA LYS A 112 -1.60 -16.30 -13.23
C LYS A 112 -1.75 -16.02 -14.74
N GLU A 113 -2.26 -16.99 -15.50
CA GLU A 113 -2.51 -16.83 -16.94
C GLU A 113 -3.46 -15.66 -17.22
N LYS A 114 -4.61 -15.61 -16.53
CA LYS A 114 -5.58 -14.51 -16.67
C LYS A 114 -4.99 -13.16 -16.31
N THR A 115 -4.14 -13.11 -15.27
CA THR A 115 -3.48 -11.86 -14.86
C THR A 115 -2.50 -11.39 -15.95
N ILE A 116 -1.74 -12.31 -16.55
CA ILE A 116 -0.81 -11.99 -17.64
C ILE A 116 -1.57 -11.54 -18.88
N GLU A 117 -2.66 -12.21 -19.22
CA GLU A 117 -3.51 -11.82 -20.36
C GLU A 117 -4.09 -10.42 -20.17
N PHE A 118 -4.66 -10.15 -19.00
CA PHE A 118 -5.16 -8.82 -18.64
C PHE A 118 -4.07 -7.74 -18.72
N LEU A 119 -2.87 -8.03 -18.20
CA LEU A 119 -1.74 -7.11 -18.28
C LEU A 119 -1.34 -6.80 -19.71
N LYS A 120 -1.31 -7.81 -20.60
CA LYS A 120 -0.98 -7.62 -22.03
C LYS A 120 -1.98 -6.70 -22.71
N LEU A 121 -3.28 -6.86 -22.43
CA LEU A 121 -4.35 -6.03 -22.99
C LEU A 121 -4.26 -4.56 -22.55
N HIS A 122 -3.77 -4.31 -21.33
CA HIS A 122 -3.73 -2.97 -20.73
C HIS A 122 -2.31 -2.39 -20.61
N LEU A 123 -1.32 -2.99 -21.27
CA LEU A 123 0.09 -2.62 -21.10
C LEU A 123 0.36 -1.14 -21.44
N GLU A 124 -0.19 -0.65 -22.55
CA GLU A 124 0.00 0.75 -22.98
C GLU A 124 -0.64 1.73 -21.98
N GLU A 125 -1.84 1.43 -21.53
CA GLU A 125 -2.53 2.23 -20.52
C GLU A 125 -1.71 2.28 -19.21
N GLN A 126 -1.22 1.14 -18.74
CA GLN A 126 -0.39 1.07 -17.53
C GLN A 126 0.93 1.82 -17.70
N ALA A 127 1.57 1.76 -18.87
CA ALA A 127 2.78 2.52 -19.17
C ALA A 127 2.51 4.03 -19.15
N LEU A 128 1.39 4.47 -19.71
CA LEU A 128 0.98 5.88 -19.71
C LEU A 128 0.72 6.37 -18.27
N LEU A 129 -0.02 5.61 -17.47
CA LEU A 129 -0.29 5.94 -16.07
C LEU A 129 0.99 6.00 -15.24
N PHE A 130 1.92 5.08 -15.47
CA PHE A 130 3.23 5.11 -14.83
C PHE A 130 4.00 6.39 -15.19
N THR A 131 4.09 6.70 -16.49
CA THR A 131 4.79 7.90 -16.99
C THR A 131 4.18 9.17 -16.42
N LYS A 132 2.84 9.31 -16.46
CA LYS A 132 2.11 10.43 -15.87
C LYS A 132 2.45 10.61 -14.39
N LYS A 133 2.43 9.55 -13.60
CA LYS A 133 2.76 9.61 -12.16
C LYS A 133 4.22 10.04 -11.96
N ARG A 134 5.16 9.53 -12.75
CA ARG A 134 6.58 9.91 -12.67
C ARG A 134 6.79 11.39 -13.02
N CYS A 135 6.20 11.89 -14.08
CA CYS A 135 6.24 13.30 -14.44
C CYS A 135 5.68 14.19 -13.32
N GLN A 136 4.50 13.84 -12.79
CA GLN A 136 3.89 14.58 -11.68
C GLN A 136 4.79 14.62 -10.44
N ASN A 137 5.37 13.49 -10.06
CA ASN A 137 6.30 13.44 -8.93
C ASN A 137 7.55 14.29 -9.15
N THR A 138 8.08 14.34 -10.37
CA THR A 138 9.24 15.17 -10.71
C THR A 138 8.89 16.65 -10.63
N ILE A 139 7.77 17.07 -11.21
CA ILE A 139 7.29 18.45 -11.15
C ILE A 139 7.11 18.88 -9.67
N ASN A 140 6.44 18.07 -8.87
CA ASN A 140 6.21 18.38 -7.46
C ASN A 140 7.52 18.53 -6.66
N LYS A 141 8.55 17.75 -6.99
CA LYS A 141 9.87 17.89 -6.36
C LYS A 141 10.54 19.21 -6.71
N VAL A 142 10.46 19.62 -7.96
CA VAL A 142 11.04 20.91 -8.42
C VAL A 142 10.31 22.10 -7.78
N CYS A 143 8.98 22.08 -7.79
CA CYS A 143 8.18 23.15 -7.22
C CYS A 143 8.33 23.32 -5.70
N ASN A 144 8.66 22.25 -4.97
CA ASN A 144 8.85 22.30 -3.51
C ASN A 144 10.29 22.62 -3.08
N GLN A 145 11.22 22.80 -4.02
CA GLN A 145 12.61 23.21 -3.76
C GLN A 145 12.85 24.72 -4.00
N SER A 146 11.86 25.40 -4.53
CA SER A 146 11.81 26.86 -4.70
C SER A 146 11.05 27.50 -3.56
#